data_8c3cfe09ddba52ff0180bf53cf3a49f0
#
_entry.id   8c3cfe09ddba52ff0180bf53cf3a49f0
#
_cell.length_a   1.000
_cell.length_b   1.000
_cell.length_c   1.000
_cell.angle_alpha   90.00
_cell.angle_beta   90.00
_cell.angle_gamma   90.00
#
_symmetry.space_group_name_H-M   'P 1'
#
loop_
_entity.id
_entity.type
_entity.pdbx_description
1 polymer ?
#
loop_
_entity_poly.entity_id
_entity_poly.type
_entity_poly.pdbx_seq_one_letter_code
_entity_poly.pdbx_strand_id
1 'polypeptide(L)'
;MIVSSDVLTDMVIMMRAPIRVVMFVLGSCIGSFCGVIAWRVPQGMTITRPARSFCGSCHHMIRWYDDIPIISWLFLRGRCRDCHDGIPFFYPFMELAYGAMFLACTRSAYAGVVSGWYLPALLFAGTMMLTMAVIDQQTHYVYDVMIDAMGLGTVALLALCALLSGGEWAALLHAVIGGAVIFGFYLLAALWFRYVRHIEGVGAGDVGVALTVGMILGYYGWGRLIVGFFAIFFIEAIVVLVMIVYGLITKHGMGMFRVDGNGDDERGGRLAVAHVPFMFAGMMTGVLLGDSFIWWLLSMYGLTMFY
;
A
#
# COMPACT_ATOMS: atom_id res chain seq x y z
N MET A 1 -19.96 6.47 -41.32
CA MET A 1 -20.63 7.34 -40.33
C MET A 1 -19.53 7.81 -39.39
N ILE A 2 -19.01 9.02 -39.55
CA ILE A 2 -17.92 9.57 -38.72
C ILE A 2 -18.60 10.13 -37.47
N VAL A 3 -18.42 9.47 -36.33
CA VAL A 3 -18.88 9.98 -35.03
C VAL A 3 -18.09 11.26 -34.75
N SER A 4 -18.79 12.38 -34.48
CA SER A 4 -18.12 13.66 -34.20
C SER A 4 -17.26 13.53 -32.91
N SER A 5 -16.16 14.28 -32.86
CA SER A 5 -15.25 14.32 -31.71
C SER A 5 -15.99 14.62 -30.40
N ASP A 6 -17.04 15.44 -30.48
CA ASP A 6 -17.83 15.85 -29.29
C ASP A 6 -18.65 14.69 -28.73
N VAL A 7 -19.26 13.86 -29.57
CA VAL A 7 -20.01 12.67 -29.16
C VAL A 7 -19.09 11.64 -28.49
N LEU A 8 -17.88 11.45 -29.02
CA LEU A 8 -16.88 10.57 -28.39
C LEU A 8 -16.43 11.10 -27.05
N THR A 9 -16.22 12.40 -26.93
CA THR A 9 -15.83 13.05 -25.66
C THR A 9 -16.93 12.92 -24.61
N ASP A 10 -18.19 13.14 -24.97
CA ASP A 10 -19.33 13.00 -24.08
C ASP A 10 -19.52 11.54 -23.64
N MET A 11 -19.38 10.57 -24.54
CA MET A 11 -19.39 9.15 -24.19
C MET A 11 -18.29 8.78 -23.21
N VAL A 12 -17.06 9.25 -23.41
CA VAL A 12 -15.94 9.00 -22.48
C VAL A 12 -16.22 9.63 -21.12
N ILE A 13 -16.77 10.83 -21.06
CA ILE A 13 -17.15 11.49 -19.80
C ILE A 13 -18.24 10.70 -19.08
N MET A 14 -19.27 10.25 -19.79
CA MET A 14 -20.35 9.41 -19.22
C MET A 14 -19.83 8.08 -18.66
N MET A 15 -18.84 7.45 -19.33
CA MET A 15 -18.26 6.18 -18.89
C MET A 15 -17.35 6.32 -17.66
N ARG A 16 -16.85 7.52 -17.35
CA ARG A 16 -15.94 7.72 -16.19
C ARG A 16 -16.58 7.38 -14.84
N ALA A 17 -17.86 7.72 -14.64
CA ALA A 17 -18.55 7.46 -13.36
C ALA A 17 -18.76 5.96 -13.12
N PRO A 18 -19.35 5.16 -14.04
CA PRO A 18 -19.52 3.73 -13.83
C PRO A 18 -18.20 2.99 -13.66
N ILE A 19 -17.15 3.35 -14.43
CA ILE A 19 -15.83 2.71 -14.25
C ILE A 19 -15.25 2.95 -12.87
N ARG A 20 -15.40 4.16 -12.32
CA ARG A 20 -14.95 4.45 -10.93
C ARG A 20 -15.66 3.58 -9.90
N VAL A 21 -16.97 3.38 -10.05
CA VAL A 21 -17.75 2.49 -9.18
C VAL A 21 -17.28 1.05 -9.31
N VAL A 22 -17.09 0.56 -10.53
CA VAL A 22 -16.58 -0.79 -10.79
C VAL A 22 -15.20 -0.98 -10.16
N MET A 23 -14.30 -0.02 -10.31
CA MET A 23 -12.95 -0.10 -9.74
C MET A 23 -12.97 -0.05 -8.21
N PHE A 24 -13.86 0.74 -7.60
CA PHE A 24 -14.05 0.72 -6.15
C PHE A 24 -14.54 -0.65 -5.68
N VAL A 25 -15.56 -1.21 -6.32
CA VAL A 25 -16.10 -2.54 -5.97
C VAL A 25 -15.03 -3.62 -6.17
N LEU A 26 -14.30 -3.59 -7.30
CA LEU A 26 -13.21 -4.52 -7.56
C LEU A 26 -12.13 -4.44 -6.47
N GLY A 27 -11.71 -3.23 -6.12
CA GLY A 27 -10.77 -3.01 -5.02
C GLY A 27 -11.29 -3.55 -3.69
N SER A 28 -12.56 -3.32 -3.36
CA SER A 28 -13.18 -3.84 -2.14
C SER A 28 -13.22 -5.37 -2.11
N CYS A 29 -13.52 -6.03 -3.24
CA CYS A 29 -13.49 -7.49 -3.35
C CYS A 29 -12.06 -8.05 -3.16
N ILE A 30 -11.06 -7.39 -3.76
CA ILE A 30 -9.64 -7.73 -3.56
C ILE A 30 -9.26 -7.50 -2.10
N GLY A 31 -9.72 -6.41 -1.46
CA GLY A 31 -9.49 -6.11 -0.06
C GLY A 31 -10.06 -7.16 0.89
N SER A 32 -11.26 -7.67 0.60
CA SER A 32 -11.86 -8.79 1.34
C SER A 32 -10.96 -10.02 1.30
N PHE A 33 -10.48 -10.41 0.11
CA PHE A 33 -9.55 -11.53 -0.06
C PHE A 33 -8.19 -11.27 0.61
N CYS A 34 -7.62 -10.08 0.45
CA CYS A 34 -6.36 -9.69 1.10
C CYS A 34 -6.48 -9.66 2.62
N GLY A 35 -7.65 -9.31 3.17
CA GLY A 35 -7.94 -9.42 4.59
C GLY A 35 -7.84 -10.86 5.11
N VAL A 36 -8.29 -11.85 4.32
CA VAL A 36 -8.11 -13.27 4.64
C VAL A 36 -6.63 -13.67 4.62
N ILE A 37 -5.85 -13.18 3.64
CA ILE A 37 -4.41 -13.41 3.57
C ILE A 37 -3.73 -12.82 4.80
N ALA A 38 -4.00 -11.56 5.12
CA ALA A 38 -3.40 -10.84 6.24
C ALA A 38 -3.73 -11.48 7.60
N TRP A 39 -4.86 -12.20 7.70
CA TRP A 39 -5.21 -12.93 8.91
C TRP A 39 -4.61 -14.34 8.95
N ARG A 40 -4.60 -15.09 7.82
CA ARG A 40 -4.18 -16.51 7.77
C ARG A 40 -2.67 -16.69 7.77
N VAL A 41 -1.96 -15.86 6.99
CA VAL A 41 -0.50 -16.03 6.80
C VAL A 41 0.28 -15.93 8.11
N PRO A 42 0.03 -14.95 9.00
CA PRO A 42 0.70 -14.87 10.30
C PRO A 42 0.44 -16.08 11.20
N GLN A 43 -0.69 -16.77 11.01
CA GLN A 43 -1.07 -17.95 11.81
C GLN A 43 -0.54 -19.27 11.20
N GLY A 44 0.24 -19.20 10.11
CA GLY A 44 0.72 -20.40 9.41
C GLY A 44 -0.37 -21.19 8.69
N MET A 45 -1.55 -20.58 8.50
CA MET A 45 -2.67 -21.23 7.83
C MET A 45 -2.55 -21.13 6.32
N THR A 46 -3.04 -22.16 5.60
CA THR A 46 -3.09 -22.11 4.14
C THR A 46 -4.17 -21.14 3.65
N ILE A 47 -3.89 -20.42 2.56
CA ILE A 47 -4.83 -19.47 1.96
C ILE A 47 -6.03 -20.20 1.35
N THR A 48 -5.84 -21.43 0.85
CA THR A 48 -6.81 -22.18 0.08
C THR A 48 -7.67 -23.14 0.90
N ARG A 49 -7.28 -23.47 2.13
CA ARG A 49 -8.00 -24.42 3.00
C ARG A 49 -8.21 -23.84 4.40
N PRO A 50 -9.46 -23.70 4.85
CA PRO A 50 -10.73 -23.93 4.14
C PRO A 50 -10.94 -22.94 2.99
N ALA A 51 -11.65 -23.38 1.93
CA ALA A 51 -11.89 -22.60 0.72
C ALA A 51 -12.81 -21.37 0.93
N ARG A 52 -13.56 -21.35 2.03
CA ARG A 52 -14.46 -20.26 2.41
C ARG A 52 -14.05 -19.65 3.75
N SER A 53 -14.45 -18.40 3.96
CA SER A 53 -14.36 -17.75 5.26
C SER A 53 -15.32 -18.38 6.26
N PHE A 54 -14.98 -18.37 7.53
CA PHE A 54 -15.77 -18.93 8.61
C PHE A 54 -15.77 -17.97 9.80
N CYS A 55 -16.78 -18.06 10.64
CA CYS A 55 -16.84 -17.29 11.88
C CYS A 55 -15.79 -17.81 12.88
N GLY A 56 -15.00 -16.91 13.47
CA GLY A 56 -13.97 -17.28 14.44
C GLY A 56 -14.52 -17.92 15.73
N SER A 57 -15.79 -17.64 16.07
CA SER A 57 -16.41 -18.10 17.32
C SER A 57 -17.22 -19.38 17.14
N CYS A 58 -18.12 -19.44 16.16
CA CYS A 58 -18.98 -20.61 15.96
C CYS A 58 -18.50 -21.55 14.85
N HIS A 59 -17.44 -21.20 14.14
CA HIS A 59 -16.84 -21.94 13.01
C HIS A 59 -17.82 -22.25 11.85
N HIS A 60 -19.01 -21.62 11.84
CA HIS A 60 -19.93 -21.76 10.71
C HIS A 60 -19.36 -21.06 9.48
N MET A 61 -19.50 -21.69 8.30
CA MET A 61 -19.05 -21.12 7.04
C MET A 61 -19.88 -19.90 6.65
N ILE A 62 -19.23 -18.80 6.31
CA ILE A 62 -19.89 -17.57 5.88
C ILE A 62 -20.59 -17.82 4.54
N ARG A 63 -21.87 -17.42 4.44
CA ARG A 63 -22.67 -17.54 3.22
C ARG A 63 -22.19 -16.50 2.21
N TRP A 64 -22.28 -16.79 0.91
CA TRP A 64 -21.78 -15.87 -0.14
C TRP A 64 -22.40 -14.46 -0.06
N TYR A 65 -23.67 -14.34 0.36
CA TYR A 65 -24.33 -13.04 0.51
C TYR A 65 -23.96 -12.31 1.82
N ASP A 66 -23.36 -12.99 2.77
CA ASP A 66 -22.79 -12.42 3.99
C ASP A 66 -21.31 -12.05 3.84
N ASP A 67 -20.74 -12.30 2.66
CA ASP A 67 -19.34 -12.00 2.28
C ASP A 67 -19.25 -10.87 1.23
N ILE A 68 -20.37 -10.15 0.99
CA ILE A 68 -20.37 -8.97 0.12
C ILE A 68 -19.63 -7.84 0.83
N PRO A 69 -18.50 -7.32 0.25
CA PRO A 69 -17.65 -6.35 0.93
C PRO A 69 -18.42 -5.14 1.43
N ILE A 70 -18.09 -4.67 2.63
CA ILE A 70 -18.67 -3.50 3.33
C ILE A 70 -20.17 -3.67 3.61
N ILE A 71 -20.93 -4.04 2.60
CA ILE A 71 -22.40 -4.12 2.64
C ILE A 71 -22.87 -5.14 3.68
N SER A 72 -22.32 -6.36 3.65
CA SER A 72 -22.72 -7.42 4.58
C SER A 72 -22.43 -7.05 6.02
N TRP A 73 -21.28 -6.44 6.30
CA TRP A 73 -20.93 -5.99 7.64
C TRP A 73 -21.91 -4.93 8.16
N LEU A 74 -22.31 -3.98 7.31
CA LEU A 74 -23.32 -2.96 7.66
C LEU A 74 -24.69 -3.58 7.92
N PHE A 75 -25.16 -4.48 7.04
CA PHE A 75 -26.47 -5.16 7.20
C PHE A 75 -26.51 -6.04 8.45
N LEU A 76 -25.42 -6.73 8.75
CA LEU A 76 -25.29 -7.57 9.94
C LEU A 76 -24.93 -6.77 11.20
N ARG A 77 -24.77 -5.44 11.09
CA ARG A 77 -24.38 -4.53 12.18
C ARG A 77 -23.11 -5.00 12.89
N GLY A 78 -22.14 -5.50 12.11
CA GLY A 78 -20.88 -6.02 12.61
C GLY A 78 -21.00 -7.30 13.45
N ARG A 79 -22.03 -8.13 13.25
CA ARG A 79 -22.24 -9.37 14.01
C ARG A 79 -22.46 -10.57 13.11
N CYS A 80 -21.99 -11.73 13.57
CA CYS A 80 -22.25 -12.98 12.88
C CYS A 80 -23.77 -13.26 12.83
N ARG A 81 -24.28 -13.75 11.70
CA ARG A 81 -25.69 -14.07 11.52
C ARG A 81 -26.16 -15.21 12.44
N ASP A 82 -25.30 -16.17 12.70
CA ASP A 82 -25.65 -17.40 13.40
C ASP A 82 -25.46 -17.32 14.93
N CYS A 83 -24.28 -16.83 15.38
CA CYS A 83 -23.96 -16.75 16.82
C CYS A 83 -23.99 -15.32 17.39
N HIS A 84 -24.22 -14.30 16.56
CA HIS A 84 -24.27 -12.89 16.93
C HIS A 84 -22.98 -12.32 17.57
N ASP A 85 -21.88 -13.07 17.52
CA ASP A 85 -20.59 -12.57 17.96
C ASP A 85 -20.06 -11.47 17.03
N GLY A 86 -19.21 -10.58 17.56
CA GLY A 86 -18.72 -9.39 16.87
C GLY A 86 -17.79 -9.73 15.72
N ILE A 87 -18.04 -9.15 14.52
CA ILE A 87 -17.11 -9.20 13.40
C ILE A 87 -16.17 -7.98 13.52
N PRO A 88 -14.84 -8.19 13.64
CA PRO A 88 -13.89 -7.09 13.80
C PRO A 88 -14.03 -6.05 12.68
N PHE A 89 -13.94 -4.76 13.05
CA PHE A 89 -13.97 -3.65 12.10
C PHE A 89 -12.79 -3.69 11.11
N PHE A 90 -11.79 -4.46 11.39
CA PHE A 90 -10.65 -4.69 10.52
C PHE A 90 -11.06 -5.13 9.10
N TYR A 91 -12.05 -6.03 8.96
CA TYR A 91 -12.48 -6.52 7.65
C TYR A 91 -13.08 -5.43 6.76
N PRO A 92 -14.15 -4.73 7.15
CA PRO A 92 -14.71 -3.66 6.33
C PRO A 92 -13.72 -2.49 6.14
N PHE A 93 -12.80 -2.27 7.08
CA PHE A 93 -11.71 -1.29 6.90
C PHE A 93 -10.78 -1.67 5.75
N MET A 94 -10.35 -2.94 5.66
CA MET A 94 -9.54 -3.43 4.55
C MET A 94 -10.28 -3.26 3.23
N GLU A 95 -11.52 -3.69 3.15
CA GLU A 95 -12.36 -3.58 1.96
C GLU A 95 -12.49 -2.13 1.49
N LEU A 96 -12.70 -1.20 2.42
CA LEU A 96 -12.78 0.23 2.13
C LEU A 96 -11.44 0.80 1.68
N ALA A 97 -10.33 0.43 2.33
CA ALA A 97 -8.99 0.92 2.01
C ALA A 97 -8.56 0.53 0.59
N TYR A 98 -8.80 -0.73 0.19
CA TYR A 98 -8.52 -1.19 -1.16
C TYR A 98 -9.46 -0.55 -2.20
N GLY A 99 -10.74 -0.46 -1.90
CA GLY A 99 -11.70 0.25 -2.76
C GLY A 99 -11.31 1.70 -2.99
N ALA A 100 -10.92 2.40 -1.93
CA ALA A 100 -10.46 3.79 -2.00
C ALA A 100 -9.15 3.93 -2.79
N MET A 101 -8.19 3.01 -2.61
CA MET A 101 -6.93 2.99 -3.37
C MET A 101 -7.21 2.80 -4.87
N PHE A 102 -8.02 1.81 -5.25
CA PHE A 102 -8.38 1.57 -6.64
C PHE A 102 -9.09 2.77 -7.27
N LEU A 103 -10.02 3.37 -6.53
CA LEU A 103 -10.72 4.58 -6.95
C LEU A 103 -9.75 5.76 -7.14
N ALA A 104 -8.84 6.00 -6.19
CA ALA A 104 -7.86 7.08 -6.24
C ALA A 104 -6.92 6.92 -7.45
N CYS A 105 -6.35 5.73 -7.66
CA CYS A 105 -5.48 5.44 -8.80
C CYS A 105 -6.22 5.59 -10.14
N THR A 106 -7.45 5.08 -10.24
CA THR A 106 -8.28 5.22 -11.46
C THR A 106 -8.63 6.68 -11.72
N ARG A 107 -9.00 7.44 -10.68
CA ARG A 107 -9.28 8.87 -10.81
C ARG A 107 -8.06 9.64 -11.29
N SER A 108 -6.88 9.32 -10.78
CA SER A 108 -5.61 9.94 -11.17
C SER A 108 -5.23 9.59 -12.61
N ALA A 109 -5.55 8.38 -13.08
CA ALA A 109 -5.38 8.01 -14.48
C ALA A 109 -6.28 8.84 -15.40
N TYR A 110 -7.55 9.05 -15.04
CA TYR A 110 -8.45 9.93 -15.80
C TYR A 110 -8.07 11.42 -15.76
N ALA A 111 -7.38 11.84 -14.71
CA ALA A 111 -6.85 13.20 -14.61
C ALA A 111 -5.51 13.39 -15.35
N GLY A 112 -4.98 12.34 -15.97
CA GLY A 112 -3.68 12.39 -16.65
C GLY A 112 -2.47 12.42 -15.71
N VAL A 113 -2.70 12.29 -14.39
CA VAL A 113 -1.62 12.25 -13.39
C VAL A 113 -0.84 10.93 -13.48
N VAL A 114 -1.53 9.84 -13.76
CA VAL A 114 -0.96 8.49 -13.92
C VAL A 114 -1.29 8.00 -15.33
N SER A 115 -0.33 7.40 -16.04
CA SER A 115 -0.63 6.79 -17.33
C SER A 115 -1.56 5.58 -17.16
N GLY A 116 -2.62 5.52 -17.97
CA GLY A 116 -3.57 4.40 -17.91
C GLY A 116 -2.95 3.04 -18.20
N TRP A 117 -1.91 2.98 -19.03
CA TRP A 117 -1.19 1.74 -19.35
C TRP A 117 -0.49 1.13 -18.15
N TYR A 118 -0.03 1.94 -17.19
CA TYR A 118 0.71 1.47 -16.02
C TYR A 118 -0.16 1.29 -14.78
N LEU A 119 -1.45 1.63 -14.90
CA LEU A 119 -2.41 1.43 -13.82
C LEU A 119 -2.42 -0.02 -13.26
N PRO A 120 -2.34 -1.08 -14.09
CA PRO A 120 -2.27 -2.46 -13.58
C PRO A 120 -1.06 -2.72 -12.68
N ALA A 121 0.13 -2.21 -13.05
CA ALA A 121 1.35 -2.37 -12.24
C ALA A 121 1.24 -1.64 -10.91
N LEU A 122 0.71 -0.40 -10.92
CA LEU A 122 0.48 0.38 -9.71
C LEU A 122 -0.53 -0.28 -8.78
N LEU A 123 -1.65 -0.78 -9.31
CA LEU A 123 -2.68 -1.45 -8.52
C LEU A 123 -2.18 -2.77 -7.94
N PHE A 124 -1.39 -3.53 -8.70
CA PHE A 124 -0.77 -4.75 -8.22
C PHE A 124 0.23 -4.48 -7.08
N ALA A 125 1.19 -3.57 -7.31
CA ALA A 125 2.17 -3.19 -6.29
C ALA A 125 1.50 -2.62 -5.04
N GLY A 126 0.53 -1.72 -5.20
CA GLY A 126 -0.25 -1.15 -4.11
C GLY A 126 -1.03 -2.20 -3.32
N THR A 127 -1.63 -3.19 -4.00
CA THR A 127 -2.35 -4.32 -3.38
C THR A 127 -1.39 -5.16 -2.52
N MET A 128 -0.24 -5.54 -3.07
CA MET A 128 0.76 -6.33 -2.34
C MET A 128 1.31 -5.55 -1.15
N MET A 129 1.68 -4.28 -1.35
CA MET A 129 2.20 -3.43 -0.28
C MET A 129 1.19 -3.19 0.83
N LEU A 130 -0.08 -2.91 0.51
CA LEU A 130 -1.09 -2.70 1.54
C LEU A 130 -1.35 -3.99 2.34
N THR A 131 -1.32 -5.17 1.68
CA THR A 131 -1.40 -6.47 2.38
C THR A 131 -0.21 -6.66 3.33
N MET A 132 1.02 -6.42 2.83
CA MET A 132 2.23 -6.53 3.64
C MET A 132 2.26 -5.50 4.78
N ALA A 133 1.80 -4.27 4.54
CA ALA A 133 1.69 -3.23 5.55
C ALA A 133 0.81 -3.66 6.74
N VAL A 134 -0.29 -4.35 6.44
CA VAL A 134 -1.19 -4.88 7.48
C VAL A 134 -0.56 -6.04 8.24
N ILE A 135 0.15 -6.94 7.55
CA ILE A 135 0.87 -8.05 8.19
C ILE A 135 2.01 -7.50 9.06
N ASP A 136 2.79 -6.56 8.53
CA ASP A 136 3.88 -5.89 9.27
C ASP A 136 3.36 -5.18 10.52
N GLN A 137 2.22 -4.50 10.44
CA GLN A 137 1.58 -3.87 11.61
C GLN A 137 1.18 -4.88 12.70
N GLN A 138 0.89 -6.12 12.35
CA GLN A 138 0.47 -7.16 13.29
C GLN A 138 1.65 -7.98 13.84
N THR A 139 2.67 -8.22 13.04
CA THR A 139 3.74 -9.20 13.31
C THR A 139 5.15 -8.60 13.35
N HIS A 140 5.31 -7.36 12.88
CA HIS A 140 6.62 -6.74 12.62
C HIS A 140 7.53 -7.62 11.75
N TYR A 141 6.92 -8.38 10.84
CA TYR A 141 7.62 -9.29 9.95
C TYR A 141 7.03 -9.24 8.53
N VAL A 142 7.90 -9.19 7.53
CA VAL A 142 7.53 -9.23 6.11
C VAL A 142 8.03 -10.52 5.50
N TYR A 143 7.15 -11.27 4.83
CA TYR A 143 7.46 -12.58 4.26
C TYR A 143 8.20 -12.44 2.92
N ASP A 144 9.37 -13.07 2.80
CA ASP A 144 10.22 -13.02 1.59
C ASP A 144 9.46 -13.42 0.32
N VAL A 145 8.63 -14.46 0.40
CA VAL A 145 7.79 -14.90 -0.74
C VAL A 145 6.86 -13.79 -1.24
N MET A 146 6.35 -12.94 -0.34
CA MET A 146 5.50 -11.81 -0.75
C MET A 146 6.32 -10.68 -1.37
N ILE A 147 7.52 -10.43 -0.87
CA ILE A 147 8.47 -9.47 -1.44
C ILE A 147 8.85 -9.89 -2.85
N ASP A 148 9.25 -11.16 -3.04
CA ASP A 148 9.64 -11.70 -4.33
C ASP A 148 8.47 -11.66 -5.33
N ALA A 149 7.27 -12.09 -4.91
CA ALA A 149 6.08 -12.05 -5.74
C ALA A 149 5.72 -10.62 -6.15
N MET A 150 5.82 -9.65 -5.22
CA MET A 150 5.59 -8.24 -5.50
C MET A 150 6.63 -7.68 -6.47
N GLY A 151 7.92 -7.92 -6.22
CA GLY A 151 9.01 -7.42 -7.05
C GLY A 151 8.94 -7.96 -8.47
N LEU A 152 8.88 -9.29 -8.61
CA LEU A 152 8.81 -9.97 -9.92
C LEU A 152 7.53 -9.61 -10.68
N GLY A 153 6.39 -9.60 -10.00
CA GLY A 153 5.12 -9.23 -10.62
C GLY A 153 5.10 -7.77 -11.08
N THR A 154 5.67 -6.86 -10.30
CA THR A 154 5.76 -5.44 -10.68
C THR A 154 6.67 -5.26 -11.90
N VAL A 155 7.85 -5.88 -11.93
CA VAL A 155 8.74 -5.85 -13.10
C VAL A 155 8.04 -6.41 -14.34
N ALA A 156 7.39 -7.56 -14.22
CA ALA A 156 6.70 -8.20 -15.34
C ALA A 156 5.56 -7.32 -15.88
N LEU A 157 4.78 -6.71 -14.99
CA LEU A 157 3.69 -5.80 -15.40
C LEU A 157 4.22 -4.51 -16.01
N LEU A 158 5.27 -3.90 -15.45
CA LEU A 158 5.89 -2.70 -16.03
C LEU A 158 6.47 -3.00 -17.43
N ALA A 159 7.16 -4.14 -17.59
CA ALA A 159 7.69 -4.56 -18.87
C ALA A 159 6.57 -4.83 -19.90
N LEU A 160 5.50 -5.51 -19.49
CA LEU A 160 4.34 -5.77 -20.35
C LEU A 160 3.67 -4.46 -20.77
N CYS A 161 3.48 -3.54 -19.83
CA CYS A 161 2.90 -2.24 -20.12
C CYS A 161 3.79 -1.41 -21.04
N ALA A 162 5.12 -1.43 -20.88
CA ALA A 162 6.05 -0.78 -21.78
C ALA A 162 5.99 -1.35 -23.21
N LEU A 163 5.82 -2.66 -23.34
CA LEU A 163 5.62 -3.31 -24.64
C LEU A 163 4.30 -2.89 -25.32
N LEU A 164 3.21 -2.86 -24.55
CA LEU A 164 1.87 -2.56 -25.08
C LEU A 164 1.66 -1.06 -25.36
N SER A 165 2.36 -0.17 -24.65
CA SER A 165 2.27 1.28 -24.85
C SER A 165 3.07 1.81 -26.04
N GLY A 166 3.73 0.94 -26.80
CA GLY A 166 4.54 1.34 -27.96
C GLY A 166 6.01 1.57 -27.64
N GLY A 167 6.50 1.07 -26.52
CA GLY A 167 7.94 1.01 -26.23
C GLY A 167 8.49 2.18 -25.39
N GLU A 168 7.80 2.58 -24.34
CA GLU A 168 8.33 3.56 -23.38
C GLU A 168 9.45 2.98 -22.50
N TRP A 169 10.53 2.50 -23.14
CA TRP A 169 11.66 1.87 -22.47
C TRP A 169 12.42 2.81 -21.52
N ALA A 170 12.39 4.11 -21.81
CA ALA A 170 13.01 5.11 -20.93
C ALA A 170 12.35 5.13 -19.54
N ALA A 171 11.02 5.03 -19.47
CA ALA A 171 10.31 4.98 -18.19
C ALA A 171 10.62 3.69 -17.42
N LEU A 172 10.75 2.54 -18.11
CA LEU A 172 11.19 1.29 -17.50
C LEU A 172 12.62 1.40 -16.96
N LEU A 173 13.52 2.04 -17.70
CA LEU A 173 14.89 2.31 -17.22
C LEU A 173 14.87 3.20 -15.96
N HIS A 174 14.06 4.26 -15.95
CA HIS A 174 13.89 5.11 -14.76
C HIS A 174 13.32 4.30 -13.58
N ALA A 175 12.40 3.36 -13.82
CA ALA A 175 11.90 2.48 -12.78
C ALA A 175 13.02 1.61 -12.17
N VAL A 176 13.84 0.98 -13.02
CA VAL A 176 14.96 0.14 -12.56
C VAL A 176 15.97 0.97 -11.76
N ILE A 177 16.35 2.15 -12.25
CA ILE A 177 17.29 3.02 -11.56
C ILE A 177 16.67 3.54 -10.25
N GLY A 178 15.40 3.96 -10.25
CA GLY A 178 14.69 4.38 -9.05
C GLY A 178 14.62 3.29 -8.00
N GLY A 179 14.33 2.05 -8.44
CA GLY A 179 14.38 0.86 -7.59
C GLY A 179 15.76 0.65 -6.97
N ALA A 180 16.81 0.69 -7.79
CA ALA A 180 18.18 0.53 -7.31
C ALA A 180 18.62 1.63 -6.34
N VAL A 181 18.19 2.88 -6.55
CA VAL A 181 18.51 4.03 -5.66
C VAL A 181 17.86 3.83 -4.30
N ILE A 182 16.56 3.56 -4.24
CA ILE A 182 15.87 3.40 -2.95
C ILE A 182 16.32 2.12 -2.24
N PHE A 183 16.45 1.00 -2.95
CA PHE A 183 17.02 -0.24 -2.42
C PHE A 183 18.42 -0.02 -1.85
N GLY A 184 19.30 0.65 -2.62
CA GLY A 184 20.66 0.94 -2.19
C GLY A 184 20.73 1.80 -0.94
N PHE A 185 19.84 2.80 -0.81
CA PHE A 185 19.72 3.61 0.40
C PHE A 185 19.37 2.76 1.63
N TYR A 186 18.31 1.92 1.52
CA TYR A 186 17.90 1.07 2.62
C TYR A 186 18.96 0.00 2.97
N LEU A 187 19.60 -0.58 1.95
CA LEU A 187 20.68 -1.53 2.15
C LEU A 187 21.88 -0.89 2.88
N LEU A 188 22.31 0.30 2.43
CA LEU A 188 23.42 1.02 3.07
C LEU A 188 23.06 1.41 4.51
N ALA A 189 21.83 1.85 4.77
CA ALA A 189 21.34 2.12 6.12
C ALA A 189 21.37 0.85 6.98
N ALA A 190 20.85 -0.28 6.48
CA ALA A 190 20.86 -1.56 7.20
C ALA A 190 22.29 -2.01 7.53
N LEU A 191 23.20 -1.92 6.56
CA LEU A 191 24.62 -2.26 6.76
C LEU A 191 25.28 -1.34 7.78
N TRP A 192 25.00 -0.04 7.69
CA TRP A 192 25.56 0.95 8.63
C TRP A 192 25.09 0.69 10.07
N PHE A 193 23.78 0.46 10.29
CA PHE A 193 23.26 0.13 11.60
C PHE A 193 23.87 -1.17 12.14
N ARG A 194 23.98 -2.21 11.28
CA ARG A 194 24.52 -3.52 11.68
C ARG A 194 26.00 -3.46 12.01
N TYR A 195 26.84 -2.84 11.15
CA TYR A 195 28.30 -2.90 11.31
C TYR A 195 28.88 -1.75 12.15
N VAL A 196 28.25 -0.56 12.13
CA VAL A 196 28.77 0.61 12.83
C VAL A 196 28.12 0.78 14.21
N ARG A 197 26.80 0.56 14.28
CA ARG A 197 26.04 0.75 15.53
C ARG A 197 25.78 -0.54 16.28
N HIS A 198 26.05 -1.69 15.67
CA HIS A 198 25.83 -3.04 16.22
C HIS A 198 24.37 -3.25 16.69
N ILE A 199 23.41 -2.65 15.98
CA ILE A 199 21.97 -2.78 16.23
C ILE A 199 21.26 -3.15 14.92
N GLU A 200 20.12 -3.84 15.04
CA GLU A 200 19.23 -4.05 13.92
C GLU A 200 18.29 -2.84 13.80
N GLY A 201 18.67 -1.85 12.98
CA GLY A 201 17.92 -0.60 12.83
C GLY A 201 16.99 -0.57 11.62
N VAL A 202 17.21 -1.43 10.60
CA VAL A 202 16.39 -1.56 9.40
C VAL A 202 16.15 -3.04 9.16
N GLY A 203 14.90 -3.44 8.99
CA GLY A 203 14.51 -4.81 8.69
C GLY A 203 14.97 -5.26 7.30
N ALA A 204 15.39 -6.51 7.16
CA ALA A 204 15.73 -7.07 5.86
C ALA A 204 14.52 -7.03 4.88
N GLY A 205 13.31 -7.21 5.41
CA GLY A 205 12.06 -7.09 4.66
C GLY A 205 11.86 -5.69 4.08
N ASP A 206 12.16 -4.64 4.85
CA ASP A 206 12.04 -3.24 4.40
C ASP A 206 12.96 -2.96 3.21
N VAL A 207 14.18 -3.52 3.24
CA VAL A 207 15.13 -3.41 2.12
C VAL A 207 14.54 -4.04 0.85
N GLY A 208 13.89 -5.21 0.96
CA GLY A 208 13.25 -5.87 -0.19
C GLY A 208 12.06 -5.08 -0.74
N VAL A 209 11.21 -4.57 0.14
CA VAL A 209 10.06 -3.71 -0.24
C VAL A 209 10.52 -2.42 -0.91
N ALA A 210 11.62 -1.83 -0.44
CA ALA A 210 12.18 -0.58 -0.96
C ALA A 210 12.49 -0.63 -2.47
N LEU A 211 12.89 -1.79 -3.00
CA LEU A 211 13.10 -1.99 -4.44
C LEU A 211 11.83 -1.67 -5.24
N THR A 212 10.70 -2.25 -4.85
CA THR A 212 9.43 -2.05 -5.56
C THR A 212 8.90 -0.63 -5.40
N VAL A 213 9.03 -0.02 -4.22
CA VAL A 213 8.69 1.39 -3.98
C VAL A 213 9.46 2.29 -4.93
N GLY A 214 10.79 2.08 -5.02
CA GLY A 214 11.66 2.84 -5.91
C GLY A 214 11.33 2.64 -7.38
N MET A 215 10.96 1.41 -7.80
CA MET A 215 10.54 1.14 -9.17
C MET A 215 9.25 1.87 -9.55
N ILE A 216 8.22 1.81 -8.72
CA ILE A 216 6.95 2.50 -8.96
C ILE A 216 7.15 4.01 -8.99
N LEU A 217 7.86 4.59 -8.03
CA LEU A 217 8.11 6.02 -7.97
C LEU A 217 9.01 6.50 -9.12
N GLY A 218 10.09 5.77 -9.40
CA GLY A 218 11.04 6.10 -10.46
C GLY A 218 10.42 6.03 -11.84
N TYR A 219 9.51 5.09 -12.07
CA TYR A 219 8.76 4.99 -13.32
C TYR A 219 8.04 6.31 -13.67
N TYR A 220 7.42 6.93 -12.69
CA TYR A 220 6.68 8.19 -12.85
C TYR A 220 7.58 9.43 -12.82
N GLY A 221 8.89 9.29 -12.66
CA GLY A 221 9.87 10.36 -12.75
C GLY A 221 10.55 10.72 -11.42
N TRP A 222 11.69 11.38 -11.53
CA TRP A 222 12.56 11.71 -10.40
C TRP A 222 11.88 12.59 -9.34
N GLY A 223 11.03 13.51 -9.78
CA GLY A 223 10.30 14.38 -8.86
C GLY A 223 9.40 13.59 -7.92
N ARG A 224 8.63 12.65 -8.46
CA ARG A 224 7.74 11.78 -7.66
C ARG A 224 8.53 10.84 -6.77
N LEU A 225 9.70 10.35 -7.24
CA LEU A 225 10.59 9.53 -6.44
C LEU A 225 11.09 10.31 -5.21
N ILE A 226 11.54 11.54 -5.38
CA ILE A 226 12.01 12.40 -4.28
C ILE A 226 10.88 12.68 -3.30
N VAL A 227 9.71 13.13 -3.79
CA VAL A 227 8.56 13.45 -2.95
C VAL A 227 8.08 12.21 -2.19
N GLY A 228 7.95 11.07 -2.87
CA GLY A 228 7.51 9.81 -2.25
C GLY A 228 8.50 9.33 -1.19
N PHE A 229 9.78 9.37 -1.49
CA PHE A 229 10.84 8.99 -0.55
C PHE A 229 10.81 9.84 0.73
N PHE A 230 10.77 11.16 0.62
CA PHE A 230 10.70 12.01 1.81
C PHE A 230 9.34 11.90 2.53
N ALA A 231 8.25 11.65 1.80
CA ALA A 231 6.94 11.45 2.39
C ALA A 231 6.89 10.22 3.30
N ILE A 232 7.65 9.13 3.00
CA ILE A 232 7.75 7.96 3.89
C ILE A 232 8.16 8.40 5.29
N PHE A 233 9.32 9.06 5.40
CA PHE A 233 9.88 9.46 6.70
C PHE A 233 9.09 10.58 7.35
N PHE A 234 8.54 11.51 6.58
CA PHE A 234 7.75 12.61 7.10
C PHE A 234 6.44 12.14 7.74
N ILE A 235 5.73 11.23 7.05
CA ILE A 235 4.48 10.64 7.57
C ILE A 235 4.79 9.80 8.81
N GLU A 236 5.85 8.99 8.76
CA GLU A 236 6.30 8.20 9.91
C GLU A 236 6.62 9.08 11.11
N ALA A 237 7.41 10.13 10.91
CA ALA A 237 7.79 11.07 11.99
C ALA A 237 6.57 11.73 12.62
N ILE A 238 5.56 12.15 11.83
CA ILE A 238 4.31 12.72 12.35
C ILE A 238 3.56 11.69 13.19
N VAL A 239 3.39 10.47 12.69
CA VAL A 239 2.65 9.42 13.40
C VAL A 239 3.35 9.08 14.70
N VAL A 240 4.67 8.87 14.67
CA VAL A 240 5.48 8.58 15.87
C VAL A 240 5.38 9.73 16.88
N LEU A 241 5.45 10.99 16.43
CA LEU A 241 5.29 12.15 17.28
C LEU A 241 3.90 12.18 17.95
N VAL A 242 2.84 11.96 17.18
CA VAL A 242 1.46 11.89 17.70
C VAL A 242 1.34 10.79 18.75
N MET A 243 1.92 9.62 18.49
CA MET A 243 1.89 8.50 19.43
C MET A 243 2.66 8.82 20.71
N ILE A 244 3.83 9.44 20.62
CA ILE A 244 4.60 9.90 21.81
C ILE A 244 3.77 10.89 22.63
N VAL A 245 3.19 11.92 21.99
CA VAL A 245 2.38 12.93 22.67
C VAL A 245 1.16 12.28 23.34
N TYR A 246 0.48 11.38 22.65
CA TYR A 246 -0.64 10.62 23.20
C TYR A 246 -0.23 9.80 24.43
N GLY A 247 0.91 9.09 24.36
CA GLY A 247 1.47 8.30 25.47
C GLY A 247 1.80 9.18 26.68
N LEU A 248 2.32 10.39 26.46
CA LEU A 248 2.62 11.36 27.51
C LEU A 248 1.34 11.89 28.20
N ILE A 249 0.29 12.17 27.40
CA ILE A 249 -0.98 12.72 27.91
C ILE A 249 -1.77 11.66 28.71
N THR A 250 -1.84 10.43 28.20
CA THR A 250 -2.69 9.38 28.79
C THR A 250 -2.05 8.68 29.97
N LYS A 251 -0.79 8.98 30.31
CA LYS A 251 0.00 8.27 31.35
C LYS A 251 0.01 6.73 31.18
N HIS A 252 -0.61 6.21 30.15
CA HIS A 252 -0.43 4.83 29.72
C HIS A 252 0.94 4.80 29.03
N GLY A 253 1.95 4.63 29.85
CA GLY A 253 3.33 4.73 29.42
C GLY A 253 3.59 3.90 28.17
N MET A 254 4.70 4.15 27.48
CA MET A 254 5.19 3.58 26.21
C MET A 254 5.07 2.04 26.02
N GLY A 255 4.24 1.37 26.82
CA GLY A 255 3.92 -0.06 26.70
C GLY A 255 3.25 -0.45 25.40
N MET A 256 2.62 0.50 24.67
CA MET A 256 2.02 0.25 23.38
C MET A 256 3.07 0.02 22.26
N PHE A 257 4.34 0.34 22.52
CA PHE A 257 5.47 0.21 21.61
C PHE A 257 6.45 -0.89 22.00
N ARG A 258 6.11 -1.66 23.04
CA ARG A 258 6.99 -2.71 23.53
C ARG A 258 6.70 -3.98 22.74
N VAL A 259 7.60 -4.34 21.84
CA VAL A 259 7.67 -5.70 21.33
C VAL A 259 8.29 -6.53 22.47
N ASP A 260 7.52 -7.46 23.01
CA ASP A 260 8.05 -8.44 23.97
C ASP A 260 9.10 -9.28 23.26
N GLY A 261 10.38 -8.95 23.47
CA GLY A 261 11.49 -9.79 23.04
C GLY A 261 11.41 -11.11 23.82
N ASN A 262 11.52 -12.24 23.10
CA ASN A 262 11.63 -13.57 23.72
C ASN A 262 12.70 -13.55 24.83
N GLY A 263 12.26 -13.46 26.04
CA GLY A 263 12.69 -13.97 27.29
C GLY A 263 14.18 -13.99 27.66
N ASP A 264 14.97 -12.91 27.64
CA ASP A 264 16.21 -12.86 28.42
C ASP A 264 16.73 -11.43 28.70
N ASP A 265 16.07 -10.38 28.21
CA ASP A 265 16.44 -8.99 28.53
C ASP A 265 15.28 -8.22 29.19
N GLU A 266 15.19 -8.31 30.51
CA GLU A 266 14.23 -7.58 31.36
C GLU A 266 14.40 -6.03 31.35
N ARG A 267 15.34 -5.47 30.59
CA ARG A 267 15.71 -4.04 30.68
C ARG A 267 15.51 -3.19 29.43
N GLY A 268 14.87 -3.68 28.38
CA GLY A 268 14.78 -2.83 27.19
C GLY A 268 13.79 -3.31 26.14
N GLY A 269 12.49 -3.16 26.37
CA GLY A 269 11.55 -3.25 25.25
C GLY A 269 11.95 -2.25 24.15
N ARG A 270 12.37 -2.74 22.98
CA ARG A 270 12.71 -1.90 21.84
C ARG A 270 11.43 -1.28 21.29
N LEU A 271 11.45 0.02 21.03
CA LEU A 271 10.44 0.68 20.24
C LEU A 271 10.58 0.18 18.79
N ALA A 272 9.72 -0.74 18.39
CA ALA A 272 9.62 -1.16 17.00
C ALA A 272 8.33 -0.60 16.41
N VAL A 273 8.47 0.13 15.33
CA VAL A 273 7.35 0.68 14.55
C VAL A 273 7.35 -0.05 13.22
N ALA A 274 6.20 -0.59 12.82
CA ALA A 274 6.04 -1.20 11.52
C ALA A 274 6.28 -0.16 10.43
N HIS A 275 7.25 -0.39 9.54
CA HIS A 275 7.73 0.60 8.57
C HIS A 275 7.00 0.52 7.21
N VAL A 276 6.58 -0.68 6.79
CA VAL A 276 5.91 -0.91 5.49
C VAL A 276 4.64 -0.06 5.30
N PRO A 277 3.79 0.20 6.32
CA PRO A 277 2.66 1.11 6.17
C PRO A 277 3.06 2.51 5.71
N PHE A 278 4.19 3.04 6.20
CA PHE A 278 4.70 4.36 5.81
C PHE A 278 5.32 4.32 4.41
N MET A 279 5.99 3.23 4.04
CA MET A 279 6.47 3.02 2.68
C MET A 279 5.31 3.01 1.67
N PHE A 280 4.20 2.34 1.99
CA PHE A 280 2.99 2.37 1.18
C PHE A 280 2.40 3.79 1.07
N ALA A 281 2.23 4.48 2.20
CA ALA A 281 1.68 5.83 2.23
C ALA A 281 2.56 6.82 1.46
N GLY A 282 3.88 6.76 1.62
CA GLY A 282 4.84 7.60 0.91
C GLY A 282 4.84 7.32 -0.59
N MET A 283 4.81 6.05 -0.99
CA MET A 283 4.68 5.66 -2.41
C MET A 283 3.41 6.23 -3.03
N MET A 284 2.26 6.06 -2.39
CA MET A 284 0.99 6.60 -2.88
C MET A 284 0.99 8.12 -2.93
N THR A 285 1.58 8.80 -1.94
CA THR A 285 1.74 10.26 -1.92
C THR A 285 2.61 10.72 -3.09
N GLY A 286 3.75 10.09 -3.33
CA GLY A 286 4.63 10.42 -4.44
C GLY A 286 3.97 10.24 -5.80
N VAL A 287 3.26 9.13 -6.01
CA VAL A 287 2.57 8.84 -7.28
C VAL A 287 1.40 9.79 -7.52
N LEU A 288 0.58 10.06 -6.51
CA LEU A 288 -0.68 10.79 -6.69
C LEU A 288 -0.52 12.31 -6.58
N LEU A 289 0.42 12.79 -5.76
CA LEU A 289 0.57 14.20 -5.42
C LEU A 289 1.94 14.78 -5.77
N GLY A 290 2.93 13.95 -6.15
CA GLY A 290 4.31 14.37 -6.30
C GLY A 290 4.49 15.54 -7.28
N ASP A 291 3.91 15.48 -8.46
CA ASP A 291 4.00 16.57 -9.44
C ASP A 291 3.34 17.85 -8.95
N SER A 292 2.14 17.74 -8.37
CA SER A 292 1.42 18.90 -7.83
C SER A 292 2.22 19.58 -6.72
N PHE A 293 2.88 18.81 -5.87
CA PHE A 293 3.74 19.34 -4.82
C PHE A 293 4.98 20.03 -5.38
N ILE A 294 5.62 19.46 -6.39
CA ILE A 294 6.80 20.08 -7.03
C ILE A 294 6.40 21.38 -7.73
N TRP A 295 5.29 21.39 -8.48
CA TRP A 295 4.78 22.60 -9.12
C TRP A 295 4.45 23.69 -8.09
N TRP A 296 3.84 23.32 -6.98
CA TRP A 296 3.57 24.25 -5.87
C TRP A 296 4.88 24.81 -5.31
N LEU A 297 5.89 23.97 -5.06
CA LEU A 297 7.17 24.39 -4.54
C LEU A 297 7.89 25.34 -5.52
N LEU A 298 7.96 24.98 -6.80
CA LEU A 298 8.60 25.82 -7.83
C LEU A 298 7.88 27.18 -7.98
N SER A 299 6.55 27.20 -7.84
CA SER A 299 5.77 28.45 -7.88
C SER A 299 6.14 29.41 -6.75
N MET A 300 6.43 28.89 -5.55
CA MET A 300 6.88 29.72 -4.41
C MET A 300 8.22 30.40 -4.66
N TYR A 301 9.09 29.81 -5.48
CA TYR A 301 10.39 30.35 -5.85
C TYR A 301 10.37 31.13 -7.19
N GLY A 302 9.20 31.36 -7.78
CA GLY A 302 9.06 32.11 -9.03
C GLY A 302 9.63 31.39 -10.27
N LEU A 303 9.85 30.06 -10.18
CA LEU A 303 10.48 29.27 -11.25
C LEU A 303 9.47 28.68 -12.26
N THR A 304 8.21 29.12 -12.25
CA THR A 304 7.14 28.61 -13.12
C THR A 304 7.01 29.33 -14.47
N MET A 305 7.98 30.15 -14.86
CA MET A 305 7.87 31.03 -16.06
C MET A 305 8.18 30.36 -17.41
N PHE A 306 8.31 29.03 -17.50
CA PHE A 306 8.68 28.39 -18.79
C PHE A 306 7.89 27.09 -19.06
N TYR A 307 6.55 27.19 -19.17
CA TYR A 307 5.77 26.23 -19.96
C TYR A 307 4.55 26.91 -20.55
#